data_8f01b03eb4fff1a37a27875c2114aa01
#
_entry.id   8f01b03eb4fff1a37a27875c2114aa01
#
_cell.length_a   1.000
_cell.length_b   1.000
_cell.length_c   1.000
_cell.angle_alpha   90.00
_cell.angle_beta   90.00
_cell.angle_gamma   90.00
#
_symmetry.space_group_name_H-M   'P 1'
#
loop_
_entity.id
_entity.type
_entity.pdbx_description
1 polymer ?
#
loop_
_entity_poly.entity_id
_entity_poly.type
_entity_poly.pdbx_seq_one_letter_code
_entity_poly.pdbx_strand_id
1 'polypeptide(L)'
;MYVLKHNEYVKNNIRKKQKEKKFFLEFKMNIKRGDIYYADLSPVIGSEQGGLRPVLIVQNDVGNRYSPTVIAAAITSKMSKTKLPTHIDIPGEGAGLSKDSVILLEQVRTIDKKRLKEKMGHLDESTMNHVNSAIQVSFGLGRPEQE
;
A
#
# COMPACT_ATOMS: atom_id res chain seq x y z
N MET A 1 -37.57 -0.13 32.89
CA MET A 1 -37.33 -0.96 31.72
C MET A 1 -36.66 -0.21 30.55
N TYR A 2 -37.05 1.02 30.31
CA TYR A 2 -36.44 1.88 29.24
C TYR A 2 -34.97 2.24 29.54
N VAL A 3 -34.65 2.58 30.80
CA VAL A 3 -33.29 2.94 31.26
C VAL A 3 -32.32 1.77 31.17
N LEU A 4 -32.74 0.54 31.45
CA LEU A 4 -31.88 -0.65 31.35
C LEU A 4 -31.53 -0.97 29.91
N LYS A 5 -32.48 -0.88 28.96
CA LYS A 5 -32.24 -1.08 27.52
C LYS A 5 -31.34 0.01 26.93
N HIS A 6 -31.50 1.24 27.38
CA HIS A 6 -30.64 2.35 26.96
C HIS A 6 -29.20 2.14 27.42
N ASN A 7 -29.00 1.71 28.67
CA ASN A 7 -27.67 1.41 29.20
C ASN A 7 -26.97 0.25 28.48
N GLU A 8 -27.71 -0.80 28.10
CA GLU A 8 -27.17 -1.89 27.30
C GLU A 8 -26.77 -1.42 25.88
N TYR A 9 -27.60 -0.63 25.25
CA TYR A 9 -27.31 -0.05 23.94
C TYR A 9 -26.04 0.80 23.97
N VAL A 10 -25.89 1.67 24.97
CA VAL A 10 -24.69 2.51 25.14
C VAL A 10 -23.45 1.66 25.38
N LYS A 11 -23.54 0.66 26.27
CA LYS A 11 -22.42 -0.28 26.53
C LYS A 11 -21.99 -1.05 25.29
N ASN A 12 -22.94 -1.52 24.49
CA ASN A 12 -22.66 -2.25 23.26
C ASN A 12 -21.98 -1.35 22.21
N ASN A 13 -22.41 -0.11 22.08
CA ASN A 13 -21.79 0.85 21.19
C ASN A 13 -20.35 1.21 21.63
N ILE A 14 -20.11 1.37 22.92
CA ILE A 14 -18.76 1.61 23.45
C ILE A 14 -17.86 0.41 23.16
N ARG A 15 -18.32 -0.82 23.41
CA ARG A 15 -17.58 -2.04 23.13
C ARG A 15 -17.25 -2.19 21.64
N LYS A 16 -18.22 -1.88 20.78
CA LYS A 16 -18.03 -1.90 19.31
C LYS A 16 -16.97 -0.90 18.90
N LYS A 17 -17.04 0.34 19.35
CA LYS A 17 -16.02 1.37 19.08
C LYS A 17 -14.64 0.98 19.59
N GLN A 18 -14.55 0.36 20.76
CA GLN A 18 -13.28 -0.11 21.32
C GLN A 18 -12.67 -1.24 20.47
N LYS A 19 -13.50 -2.19 19.99
CA LYS A 19 -13.06 -3.26 19.09
C LYS A 19 -12.58 -2.71 17.75
N GLU A 20 -13.31 -1.76 17.16
CA GLU A 20 -12.93 -1.10 15.93
C GLU A 20 -11.61 -0.34 16.07
N LYS A 21 -11.43 0.38 17.18
CA LYS A 21 -10.18 1.10 17.48
C LYS A 21 -9.01 0.14 17.67
N LYS A 22 -9.21 -0.98 18.39
CA LYS A 22 -8.18 -2.02 18.56
C LYS A 22 -7.80 -2.66 17.25
N PHE A 23 -8.78 -3.05 16.42
CA PHE A 23 -8.56 -3.61 15.09
C PHE A 23 -7.79 -2.64 14.20
N PHE A 24 -8.15 -1.36 14.20
CA PHE A 24 -7.49 -0.32 13.42
C PHE A 24 -6.04 -0.09 13.87
N LEU A 25 -5.76 -0.14 15.18
CA LEU A 25 -4.41 -0.05 15.72
C LEU A 25 -3.56 -1.27 15.32
N GLU A 26 -4.11 -2.48 15.43
CA GLU A 26 -3.43 -3.71 15.01
C GLU A 26 -3.14 -3.69 13.50
N PHE A 27 -4.09 -3.26 12.69
CA PHE A 27 -3.91 -3.07 11.25
C PHE A 27 -2.76 -2.09 10.95
N LYS A 28 -2.75 -0.92 11.58
CA LYS A 28 -1.68 0.08 11.41
C LYS A 28 -0.29 -0.43 11.79
N MET A 29 -0.20 -1.32 12.77
CA MET A 29 1.06 -1.84 13.30
C MET A 29 1.59 -3.02 12.49
N ASN A 30 0.77 -3.65 11.66
CA ASN A 30 1.12 -4.87 10.92
C ASN A 30 1.49 -4.62 9.45
N ILE A 31 1.55 -3.38 9.01
CA ILE A 31 1.98 -3.04 7.65
C ILE A 31 3.48 -3.28 7.54
N LYS A 32 3.88 -4.05 6.53
CA LYS A 32 5.28 -4.39 6.25
C LYS A 32 5.70 -3.96 4.85
N ARG A 33 6.96 -3.59 4.71
CA ARG A 33 7.57 -3.35 3.41
C ARG A 33 7.45 -4.59 2.53
N GLY A 34 6.99 -4.43 1.31
CA GLY A 34 6.70 -5.53 0.39
C GLY A 34 5.24 -5.98 0.39
N ASP A 35 4.42 -5.50 1.34
CA ASP A 35 2.99 -5.77 1.34
C ASP A 35 2.30 -5.04 0.19
N ILE A 36 1.28 -5.68 -0.37
CA ILE A 36 0.38 -5.11 -1.36
C ILE A 36 -0.97 -4.87 -0.71
N TYR A 37 -1.44 -3.63 -0.76
CA TYR A 37 -2.75 -3.21 -0.28
C TYR A 37 -3.57 -2.60 -1.40
N TYR A 38 -4.88 -2.78 -1.35
CA TYR A 38 -5.79 -1.90 -2.06
C TYR A 38 -5.79 -0.54 -1.37
N ALA A 39 -5.76 0.54 -2.16
CA ALA A 39 -5.76 1.91 -1.64
C ALA A 39 -6.56 2.82 -2.55
N ASP A 40 -7.19 3.83 -1.96
CA ASP A 40 -7.81 4.92 -2.69
C ASP A 40 -6.79 6.06 -2.87
N LEU A 41 -6.33 6.25 -4.08
CA LEU A 41 -5.33 7.25 -4.44
C LEU A 41 -5.95 8.59 -4.90
N SER A 42 -7.26 8.67 -4.98
CA SER A 42 -7.95 9.91 -5.40
C SER A 42 -7.96 10.96 -4.28
N PRO A 43 -7.97 12.27 -4.60
CA PRO A 43 -7.87 12.85 -5.94
C PRO A 43 -6.43 12.91 -6.46
N VAL A 44 -6.29 12.91 -7.78
CA VAL A 44 -5.01 13.06 -8.49
C VAL A 44 -5.13 14.09 -9.61
N ILE A 45 -3.98 14.50 -10.16
CA ILE A 45 -3.89 15.47 -11.25
C ILE A 45 -3.18 14.83 -12.45
N GLY A 46 -3.75 15.01 -13.65
CA GLY A 46 -3.11 14.62 -14.91
C GLY A 46 -2.72 13.15 -14.98
N SER A 47 -1.45 12.90 -15.24
CA SER A 47 -0.91 11.55 -15.45
C SER A 47 -0.60 10.78 -14.15
N GLU A 48 -0.90 11.34 -12.98
CA GLU A 48 -0.77 10.63 -11.73
C GLU A 48 -1.72 9.41 -11.68
N GLN A 49 -1.24 8.30 -11.15
CA GLN A 49 -2.07 7.12 -10.95
C GLN A 49 -3.09 7.36 -9.83
N GLY A 50 -4.38 7.28 -10.16
CA GLY A 50 -5.48 7.57 -9.25
C GLY A 50 -6.47 6.43 -9.12
N GLY A 51 -7.53 6.69 -8.36
CA GLY A 51 -8.61 5.75 -8.12
C GLY A 51 -8.26 4.67 -7.11
N LEU A 52 -9.15 3.70 -6.99
CA LEU A 52 -8.97 2.51 -6.15
C LEU A 52 -8.11 1.49 -6.90
N ARG A 53 -6.93 1.20 -6.38
CA ARG A 53 -5.97 0.29 -7.00
C ARG A 53 -5.00 -0.33 -6.02
N PRO A 54 -4.31 -1.42 -6.40
CA PRO A 54 -3.24 -1.96 -5.59
C PRO A 54 -2.07 -0.99 -5.49
N VAL A 55 -1.41 -0.99 -4.33
CA VAL A 55 -0.16 -0.29 -4.09
C VAL A 55 0.83 -1.21 -3.39
N LEU A 56 2.11 -1.05 -3.67
CA LEU A 56 3.19 -1.73 -2.98
C LEU A 56 3.75 -0.83 -1.89
N ILE A 57 3.82 -1.33 -0.66
CA ILE A 57 4.47 -0.62 0.44
C ILE A 57 5.99 -0.70 0.27
N VAL A 58 6.61 0.44 0.07
CA VAL A 58 8.08 0.55 -0.12
C VAL A 58 8.78 1.25 1.05
N GLN A 59 8.03 1.84 1.98
CA GLN A 59 8.57 2.45 3.18
C GLN A 59 9.21 1.40 4.09
N ASN A 60 10.27 1.79 4.83
CA ASN A 60 10.91 0.94 5.82
C ASN A 60 9.95 0.55 6.97
N ASP A 61 10.22 -0.57 7.63
CA ASP A 61 9.30 -1.15 8.62
C ASP A 61 9.22 -0.35 9.93
N VAL A 62 10.24 0.42 10.27
CA VAL A 62 10.16 1.35 11.42
C VAL A 62 9.14 2.44 11.14
N GLY A 63 9.20 3.07 9.96
CA GLY A 63 8.19 4.01 9.49
C GLY A 63 6.80 3.38 9.38
N ASN A 64 6.72 2.17 8.84
CA ASN A 64 5.45 1.44 8.72
C ASN A 64 4.78 1.21 10.06
N ARG A 65 5.56 0.99 11.11
CA ARG A 65 5.03 0.78 12.45
C ARG A 65 4.59 2.07 13.15
N TYR A 66 5.37 3.12 13.04
CA TYR A 66 5.19 4.31 13.89
C TYR A 66 4.62 5.52 13.17
N SER A 67 4.77 5.64 11.85
CA SER A 67 4.24 6.77 11.10
C SER A 67 2.74 6.64 10.82
N PRO A 68 1.97 7.73 10.80
CA PRO A 68 0.58 7.71 10.32
C PRO A 68 0.47 7.57 8.81
N THR A 69 1.58 7.67 8.08
CA THR A 69 1.66 7.59 6.63
C THR A 69 2.56 6.43 6.19
N VAL A 70 2.41 6.02 4.95
CA VAL A 70 3.30 5.08 4.27
C VAL A 70 3.77 5.65 2.95
N ILE A 71 4.94 5.19 2.50
CA ILE A 71 5.43 5.45 1.15
C ILE A 71 5.07 4.23 0.31
N ALA A 72 4.36 4.43 -0.78
CA ALA A 72 3.85 3.37 -1.63
C ALA A 72 4.04 3.67 -3.12
N ALA A 73 4.20 2.62 -3.90
CA ALA A 73 4.25 2.67 -5.36
C ALA A 73 2.93 2.17 -5.94
N ALA A 74 2.40 2.86 -6.94
CA ALA A 74 1.19 2.44 -7.62
C ALA A 74 1.43 1.18 -8.45
N ILE A 75 0.42 0.32 -8.49
CA ILE A 75 0.39 -0.89 -9.32
C ILE A 75 -0.75 -0.74 -10.33
N THR A 76 -0.48 -1.10 -11.58
CA THR A 76 -1.46 -1.04 -12.65
C THR A 76 -1.50 -2.36 -13.43
N SER A 77 -2.70 -2.77 -13.84
CA SER A 77 -2.88 -3.89 -14.79
C SER A 77 -2.78 -3.43 -16.25
N LYS A 78 -2.77 -2.12 -16.51
CA LYS A 78 -2.63 -1.58 -17.86
C LYS A 78 -1.17 -1.64 -18.29
N MET A 79 -0.87 -2.52 -19.21
CA MET A 79 0.46 -2.66 -19.80
C MET A 79 0.69 -1.54 -20.81
N SER A 80 1.67 -0.67 -20.57
CA SER A 80 2.20 0.22 -21.60
C SER A 80 3.07 -0.59 -22.56
N LYS A 81 3.05 -0.23 -23.85
CA LYS A 81 3.91 -0.85 -24.86
C LYS A 81 5.40 -0.56 -24.61
N THR A 82 5.70 0.54 -23.93
CA THR A 82 7.07 0.95 -23.60
C THR A 82 7.30 0.79 -22.11
N LYS A 83 8.17 -0.15 -21.73
CA LYS A 83 8.59 -0.35 -20.35
C LYS A 83 9.72 0.60 -19.99
N LEU A 84 9.62 1.19 -18.80
CA LEU A 84 10.70 1.98 -18.21
C LEU A 84 11.55 1.10 -17.28
N PRO A 85 12.82 1.47 -17.01
CA PRO A 85 13.66 0.78 -16.02
C PRO A 85 13.07 0.79 -14.60
N THR A 86 12.09 1.67 -14.35
CA THR A 86 11.36 1.80 -13.09
C THR A 86 10.12 0.92 -13.00
N HIS A 87 9.81 0.16 -14.04
CA HIS A 87 8.69 -0.77 -14.10
C HIS A 87 9.12 -2.18 -13.70
N ILE A 88 8.36 -2.80 -12.79
CA ILE A 88 8.55 -4.19 -12.37
C ILE A 88 7.29 -4.97 -12.69
N ASP A 89 7.44 -5.96 -13.59
CA ASP A 89 6.35 -6.89 -13.89
C ASP A 89 6.16 -7.88 -12.74
N ILE A 90 4.93 -8.07 -12.34
CA ILE A 90 4.55 -9.09 -11.35
C ILE A 90 3.39 -9.93 -11.89
N PRO A 91 3.48 -11.28 -11.82
CA PRO A 91 2.33 -12.12 -12.10
C PRO A 91 1.28 -11.89 -11.01
N GLY A 92 0.01 -11.86 -11.40
CA GLY A 92 -1.10 -11.73 -10.44
C GLY A 92 -1.15 -12.91 -9.48
N GLU A 93 -0.94 -14.11 -10.00
CA GLU A 93 -0.81 -15.32 -9.20
C GLU A 93 0.44 -15.23 -8.31
N GLY A 94 0.28 -15.54 -7.03
CA GLY A 94 1.35 -15.43 -6.03
C GLY A 94 1.49 -14.03 -5.40
N ALA A 95 1.03 -12.99 -6.05
CA ALA A 95 1.00 -11.62 -5.51
C ALA A 95 -0.37 -11.23 -4.91
N GLY A 96 -1.36 -12.12 -4.99
CA GLY A 96 -2.71 -11.87 -4.50
C GLY A 96 -3.54 -10.94 -5.39
N LEU A 97 -3.11 -10.74 -6.64
CA LEU A 97 -3.79 -9.90 -7.61
C LEU A 97 -4.56 -10.74 -8.63
N SER A 98 -5.68 -10.22 -9.13
CA SER A 98 -6.52 -10.91 -10.13
C SER A 98 -5.91 -10.93 -11.52
N LYS A 99 -4.98 -10.03 -11.81
CA LYS A 99 -4.33 -9.85 -13.11
C LYS A 99 -2.84 -9.66 -12.96
N ASP A 100 -2.09 -10.08 -13.97
CA ASP A 100 -0.70 -9.67 -14.14
C ASP A 100 -0.62 -8.16 -14.18
N SER A 101 0.35 -7.60 -13.47
CA SER A 101 0.40 -6.18 -13.19
C SER A 101 1.83 -5.65 -13.28
N VAL A 102 1.96 -4.34 -13.25
CA VAL A 102 3.23 -3.62 -13.26
C VAL A 102 3.28 -2.69 -12.07
N ILE A 103 4.37 -2.77 -11.33
CA ILE A 103 4.68 -1.80 -10.26
C ILE A 103 5.39 -0.61 -10.90
N LEU A 104 4.92 0.58 -10.63
CA LEU A 104 5.42 1.83 -11.20
C LEU A 104 6.27 2.57 -10.15
N LEU A 105 7.58 2.35 -10.16
CA LEU A 105 8.46 2.97 -9.16
C LEU A 105 8.74 4.45 -9.43
N GLU A 106 8.26 5.00 -10.54
CA GLU A 106 8.19 6.45 -10.79
C GLU A 106 6.90 7.08 -10.23
N GLN A 107 5.92 6.27 -9.85
CA GLN A 107 4.65 6.68 -9.22
C GLN A 107 4.66 6.37 -7.72
N VAL A 108 5.73 6.78 -7.06
CA VAL A 108 5.89 6.64 -5.60
C VAL A 108 5.33 7.88 -4.92
N ARG A 109 4.54 7.68 -3.89
CA ARG A 109 3.96 8.78 -3.12
C ARG A 109 3.75 8.41 -1.66
N THR A 110 3.67 9.41 -0.82
CA THR A 110 3.24 9.27 0.57
C THR A 110 1.71 9.31 0.62
N ILE A 111 1.14 8.33 1.30
CA ILE A 111 -0.30 8.29 1.54
C ILE A 111 -0.59 8.07 3.03
N ASP A 112 -1.69 8.61 3.51
CA ASP A 112 -2.18 8.32 4.85
C ASP A 112 -2.62 6.85 4.94
N LYS A 113 -2.32 6.18 6.05
CA LYS A 113 -2.74 4.79 6.29
C LYS A 113 -4.25 4.59 6.18
N LYS A 114 -5.06 5.63 6.39
CA LYS A 114 -6.52 5.59 6.21
C LYS A 114 -6.95 5.32 4.76
N ARG A 115 -6.08 5.58 3.78
CA ARG A 115 -6.33 5.26 2.37
C ARG A 115 -6.19 3.77 2.07
N LEU A 116 -5.49 3.02 2.92
CA LEU A 116 -5.30 1.58 2.75
C LEU A 116 -6.60 0.84 3.07
N LYS A 117 -6.94 -0.09 2.19
CA LYS A 117 -8.07 -1.00 2.34
C LYS A 117 -7.54 -2.38 2.74
N GLU A 118 -7.99 -3.44 2.13
CA GLU A 118 -7.54 -4.79 2.45
C GLU A 118 -6.13 -5.10 1.93
N LYS A 119 -5.42 -5.94 2.65
CA LYS A 119 -4.16 -6.52 2.20
C LYS A 119 -4.43 -7.58 1.14
N MET A 120 -3.75 -7.45 -0.01
CA MET A 120 -3.88 -8.36 -1.14
C MET A 120 -2.83 -9.47 -1.12
N GLY A 121 -1.62 -9.15 -0.70
CA GLY A 121 -0.51 -10.09 -0.72
C GLY A 121 0.78 -9.48 -0.21
N HIS A 122 1.88 -10.19 -0.46
CA HIS A 122 3.23 -9.78 -0.10
C HIS A 122 4.20 -10.30 -1.17
N LEU A 123 5.12 -9.46 -1.60
CA LEU A 123 6.14 -9.86 -2.58
C LEU A 123 7.28 -10.62 -1.90
N ASP A 124 7.84 -11.58 -2.63
CA ASP A 124 9.02 -12.30 -2.18
C ASP A 124 10.29 -11.41 -2.21
N GLU A 125 11.33 -11.89 -1.55
CA GLU A 125 12.61 -11.18 -1.44
C GLU A 125 13.26 -10.94 -2.81
N SER A 126 13.20 -11.91 -3.71
CA SER A 126 13.75 -11.80 -5.06
C SER A 126 13.09 -10.66 -5.83
N THR A 127 11.77 -10.57 -5.82
CA THR A 127 11.03 -9.48 -6.46
C THR A 127 11.31 -8.14 -5.79
N MET A 128 11.40 -8.11 -4.47
CA MET A 128 11.75 -6.89 -3.74
C MET A 128 13.17 -6.40 -4.04
N ASN A 129 14.12 -7.27 -4.34
CA ASN A 129 15.44 -6.88 -4.81
C ASN A 129 15.38 -6.14 -6.15
N HIS A 130 14.54 -6.57 -7.07
CA HIS A 130 14.28 -5.84 -8.32
C HIS A 130 13.60 -4.49 -8.07
N VAL A 131 12.66 -4.44 -7.14
CA VAL A 131 12.02 -3.19 -6.71
C VAL A 131 13.06 -2.22 -6.14
N ASN A 132 13.98 -2.68 -5.31
CA ASN A 132 15.05 -1.86 -4.75
C ASN A 132 15.91 -1.22 -5.84
N SER A 133 16.28 -2.00 -6.86
CA SER A 133 17.05 -1.50 -8.00
C SER A 133 16.26 -0.46 -8.81
N ALA A 134 14.98 -0.69 -9.03
CA ALA A 134 14.12 0.25 -9.72
C ALA A 134 13.91 1.57 -8.95
N ILE A 135 13.83 1.50 -7.61
CA ILE A 135 13.79 2.70 -6.76
C ILE A 135 15.08 3.52 -6.89
N GLN A 136 16.24 2.87 -6.90
CA GLN A 136 17.53 3.55 -7.09
C GLN A 136 17.56 4.30 -8.43
N VAL A 137 17.08 3.68 -9.50
CA VAL A 137 16.97 4.33 -10.81
C VAL A 137 15.99 5.51 -10.75
N SER A 138 14.80 5.28 -10.21
CA SER A 138 13.75 6.30 -10.12
C SER A 138 14.19 7.54 -9.35
N PHE A 139 14.95 7.36 -8.28
CA PHE A 139 15.41 8.44 -7.40
C PHE A 139 16.77 9.02 -7.79
N GLY A 140 17.37 8.51 -8.87
CA GLY A 140 18.67 8.98 -9.31
C GLY A 140 19.81 8.55 -8.38
N LEU A 141 19.66 7.46 -7.67
CA LEU A 141 20.68 6.89 -6.77
C LEU A 141 21.56 5.84 -7.47
N GLY A 142 21.71 5.96 -8.78
CA GLY A 142 22.57 5.09 -9.56
C GLY A 142 24.06 5.26 -9.24
N ARG A 143 24.86 4.28 -9.66
CA ARG A 143 26.33 4.42 -9.60
C ARG A 143 26.77 5.52 -10.59
N PRO A 144 27.82 6.30 -10.28
CA PRO A 144 28.35 7.32 -11.18
C PRO A 144 28.71 6.81 -12.58
N GLU A 145 29.01 5.52 -12.71
CA GLU A 145 29.34 4.85 -13.96
C GLU A 145 28.11 4.55 -14.84
N GLN A 146 26.92 4.84 -14.39
CA GLN A 146 25.64 4.60 -15.10
C GLN A 146 24.97 5.88 -15.60
N GLU A 147 25.60 7.02 -15.39
CA GLU A 147 25.12 8.33 -15.86
C GLU A 147 25.56 8.62 -17.30
#